data_4695c6aa20fabed857be32648b0e83c8
#
_entry.id   4695c6aa20fabed857be32648b0e83c8
#
_cell.length_a   1.000
_cell.length_b   1.000
_cell.length_c   1.000
_cell.angle_alpha   90.00
_cell.angle_beta   90.00
_cell.angle_gamma   90.00
#
_symmetry.space_group_name_H-M   'P 1'
#
loop_
_entity.id
_entity.type
_entity.pdbx_description
1 polymer ?
#
loop_
_entity_poly.entity_id
_entity_poly.type
_entity_poly.pdbx_seq_one_letter_code
_entity_poly.pdbx_strand_id
1 'polypeptide(L)'
;MARGIILIMNSTRRQSQQLLLGPLEMQVMNVAWSVGRCSVRDVVERLNSKLAYTTVMTTLDRLFKKGLLDREKSERAFLYSPLLSSQDWERRRAGDLVARFLAGPEPSRDLLLSSLVDAVGQHDAMLLDELEEKIRKKRRELSRMPKP
;
A
#
# COMPACT_ATOMS: atom_id res chain seq x y z
N MET A 1 4.96 15.55 28.20
CA MET A 1 4.46 15.87 26.86
C MET A 1 5.09 15.06 25.72
N ALA A 2 6.14 14.28 25.95
CA ALA A 2 6.77 13.47 24.88
C ALA A 2 6.08 12.11 24.57
N ARG A 3 5.16 11.64 25.40
CA ARG A 3 4.52 10.31 25.24
C ARG A 3 3.53 10.23 24.05
N GLY A 4 2.88 11.32 23.68
CA GLY A 4 1.91 11.34 22.58
C GLY A 4 2.55 11.27 21.19
N ILE A 5 3.69 11.90 21.00
CA ILE A 5 4.43 11.95 19.72
C ILE A 5 5.04 10.58 19.41
N ILE A 6 5.56 9.87 20.41
CA ILE A 6 6.14 8.52 20.25
C ILE A 6 5.05 7.50 19.88
N LEU A 7 3.85 7.63 20.43
CA LEU A 7 2.73 6.74 20.10
C LEU A 7 2.24 6.93 18.64
N ILE A 8 2.16 8.17 18.18
CA ILE A 8 1.78 8.50 16.80
C ILE A 8 2.85 8.02 15.81
N MET A 9 4.14 8.25 16.11
CA MET A 9 5.25 7.78 15.29
C MET A 9 5.32 6.25 15.22
N ASN A 10 5.05 5.54 16.32
CA ASN A 10 5.02 4.08 16.34
C ASN A 10 3.81 3.50 15.59
N SER A 11 2.66 4.18 15.63
CA SER A 11 1.47 3.80 14.87
C SER A 11 1.71 3.96 13.37
N THR A 12 2.27 5.07 12.95
CA THR A 12 2.61 5.34 11.54
C THR A 12 3.65 4.35 11.02
N ARG A 13 4.67 4.04 11.82
CA ARG A 13 5.72 3.07 11.44
C ARG A 13 5.18 1.65 11.32
N ARG A 14 4.23 1.24 12.16
CA ARG A 14 3.55 -0.06 12.06
C ARG A 14 2.65 -0.13 10.84
N GLN A 15 1.90 0.93 10.55
CA GLN A 15 1.05 1.01 9.35
C GLN A 15 1.87 0.94 8.06
N SER A 16 3.03 1.56 8.04
CA SER A 16 3.92 1.55 6.87
C SER A 16 4.51 0.18 6.58
N GLN A 17 4.89 -0.56 7.61
CA GLN A 17 5.38 -1.95 7.45
C GLN A 17 4.27 -2.90 6.99
N GLN A 18 3.03 -2.63 7.33
CA GLN A 18 1.86 -3.42 6.89
C GLN A 18 1.61 -3.32 5.39
N LEU A 19 2.01 -2.21 4.75
CA LEU A 19 1.86 -1.99 3.31
C LEU A 19 2.97 -2.63 2.46
N LEU A 20 4.06 -3.10 3.10
CA LEU A 20 5.13 -3.82 2.41
C LEU A 20 4.78 -5.30 2.33
N LEU A 21 4.55 -5.78 1.12
CA LEU A 21 4.25 -7.18 0.84
C LEU A 21 5.44 -7.87 0.19
N GLY A 22 5.76 -9.06 0.68
CA GLY A 22 6.68 -9.95 0.00
C GLY A 22 6.06 -10.52 -1.29
N PRO A 23 6.87 -11.16 -2.16
CA PRO A 23 6.37 -11.67 -3.45
C PRO A 23 5.19 -12.63 -3.31
N LEU A 24 5.23 -13.54 -2.36
CA LEU A 24 4.14 -14.50 -2.13
C LEU A 24 2.91 -13.82 -1.51
N GLU A 25 3.09 -12.91 -0.57
CA GLU A 25 2.00 -12.13 0.00
C GLU A 25 1.25 -11.33 -1.09
N MET A 26 2.00 -10.76 -2.04
CA MET A 26 1.43 -10.05 -3.18
C MET A 26 0.62 -10.97 -4.09
N GLN A 27 1.14 -12.17 -4.40
CA GLN A 27 0.41 -13.15 -5.19
C GLN A 27 -0.90 -13.57 -4.51
N VAL A 28 -0.86 -13.84 -3.21
CA VAL A 28 -2.05 -14.20 -2.42
C VAL A 28 -3.06 -13.04 -2.38
N MET A 29 -2.59 -11.80 -2.19
CA MET A 29 -3.47 -10.63 -2.22
C MET A 29 -4.11 -10.41 -3.59
N ASN A 30 -3.37 -10.62 -4.68
CA ASN A 30 -3.94 -10.51 -6.03
C ASN A 30 -5.07 -11.51 -6.25
N VAL A 31 -4.92 -12.75 -5.76
CA VAL A 31 -6.02 -13.72 -5.78
C VAL A 31 -7.20 -13.24 -4.93
N ALA A 32 -6.95 -12.79 -3.71
CA ALA A 32 -8.01 -12.30 -2.82
C ALA A 32 -8.76 -11.12 -3.42
N TRP A 33 -8.08 -10.17 -4.04
CA TRP A 33 -8.72 -9.05 -4.73
C TRP A 33 -9.54 -9.47 -5.95
N SER A 34 -9.10 -10.50 -6.67
CA SER A 34 -9.82 -10.99 -7.85
C SER A 34 -11.09 -11.78 -7.51
N VAL A 35 -11.07 -12.50 -6.38
CA VAL A 35 -12.16 -13.40 -5.96
C VAL A 35 -13.11 -12.72 -4.97
N GLY A 36 -12.59 -11.80 -4.16
CA GLY A 36 -13.28 -11.16 -3.05
C GLY A 36 -13.21 -12.00 -1.78
N ARG A 37 -13.99 -13.06 -1.66
CA ARG A 37 -14.01 -13.96 -0.49
C ARG A 37 -13.47 -15.32 -0.88
N CYS A 38 -12.45 -15.82 -0.20
CA CYS A 38 -11.76 -17.04 -0.54
C CYS A 38 -11.31 -17.85 0.69
N SER A 39 -11.26 -19.17 0.52
CA SER A 39 -10.63 -20.10 1.45
C SER A 39 -9.15 -20.31 1.09
N VAL A 40 -8.40 -20.99 1.97
CA VAL A 40 -7.02 -21.40 1.66
C VAL A 40 -6.97 -22.26 0.40
N ARG A 41 -7.95 -23.16 0.23
CA ARG A 41 -8.03 -24.04 -0.94
C ARG A 41 -8.22 -23.25 -2.23
N ASP A 42 -9.13 -22.28 -2.25
CA ASP A 42 -9.37 -21.42 -3.42
C ASP A 42 -8.10 -20.71 -3.86
N VAL A 43 -7.32 -20.22 -2.89
CA VAL A 43 -6.05 -19.54 -3.18
C VAL A 43 -5.00 -20.52 -3.72
N VAL A 44 -4.87 -21.71 -3.13
CA VAL A 44 -3.94 -22.74 -3.61
C VAL A 44 -4.25 -23.12 -5.06
N GLU A 45 -5.53 -23.38 -5.37
CA GLU A 45 -5.97 -23.74 -6.71
C GLU A 45 -5.68 -22.63 -7.74
N ARG A 46 -5.91 -21.37 -7.38
CA ARG A 46 -5.72 -20.24 -8.29
C ARG A 46 -4.27 -19.85 -8.50
N LEU A 47 -3.42 -20.03 -7.49
CA LEU A 47 -1.99 -19.76 -7.64
C LEU A 47 -1.32 -20.73 -8.62
N ASN A 48 -1.97 -21.86 -8.93
CA ASN A 48 -1.47 -22.88 -9.86
C ASN A 48 0.01 -23.21 -9.62
N SER A 49 0.47 -23.06 -8.40
CA SER A 49 1.85 -23.25 -7.98
C SER A 49 1.96 -24.53 -7.15
N LYS A 50 3.15 -25.14 -7.15
CA LYS A 50 3.45 -26.29 -6.29
C LYS A 50 3.60 -25.92 -4.81
N LEU A 51 2.94 -24.84 -4.37
CA LEU A 51 3.02 -24.38 -2.98
C LEU A 51 2.22 -25.32 -2.06
N ALA A 52 2.80 -25.63 -0.92
CA ALA A 52 2.11 -26.42 0.10
C ALA A 52 0.92 -25.63 0.66
N TYR A 53 -0.17 -26.33 0.94
CA TYR A 53 -1.36 -25.76 1.60
C TYR A 53 -1.02 -24.98 2.86
N THR A 54 -0.11 -25.50 3.69
CA THR A 54 0.38 -24.85 4.93
C THR A 54 1.08 -23.53 4.67
N THR A 55 1.81 -23.41 3.56
CA THR A 55 2.49 -22.15 3.18
C THR A 55 1.47 -21.06 2.86
N VAL A 56 0.46 -21.39 2.07
CA VAL A 56 -0.62 -20.47 1.72
C VAL A 56 -1.44 -20.08 2.96
N MET A 57 -1.76 -21.05 3.81
CA MET A 57 -2.46 -20.83 5.07
C MET A 57 -1.70 -19.84 5.98
N THR A 58 -0.39 -20.06 6.15
CA THR A 58 0.47 -19.17 6.95
C THR A 58 0.55 -17.76 6.35
N THR A 59 0.58 -17.66 5.02
CA THR A 59 0.61 -16.37 4.33
C THR A 59 -0.69 -15.60 4.53
N LEU A 60 -1.84 -16.27 4.39
CA LEU A 60 -3.15 -15.66 4.66
C LEU A 60 -3.29 -15.22 6.13
N ASP A 61 -2.81 -16.03 7.09
CA ASP A 61 -2.80 -15.64 8.50
C ASP A 61 -1.93 -14.40 8.77
N ARG A 62 -0.77 -14.30 8.11
CA ARG A 62 0.08 -13.11 8.17
C ARG A 62 -0.61 -11.88 7.61
N LEU A 63 -1.28 -12.00 6.46
CA LEU A 63 -2.02 -10.90 5.84
C LEU A 63 -3.20 -10.45 6.70
N PHE A 64 -3.89 -11.38 7.35
CA PHE A 64 -4.90 -11.07 8.35
C PHE A 64 -4.30 -10.30 9.54
N LYS A 65 -3.18 -10.77 10.11
CA LYS A 65 -2.48 -10.09 11.22
C LYS A 65 -1.92 -8.72 10.82
N LYS A 66 -1.56 -8.53 9.56
CA LYS A 66 -1.18 -7.23 8.99
C LYS A 66 -2.37 -6.28 8.79
N GLY A 67 -3.61 -6.75 8.94
CA GLY A 67 -4.81 -5.94 8.76
C GLY A 67 -5.17 -5.67 7.29
N LEU A 68 -4.72 -6.51 6.36
CA LEU A 68 -5.04 -6.43 4.93
C LEU A 68 -6.21 -7.33 4.53
N LEU A 69 -6.43 -8.38 5.29
CA LEU A 69 -7.55 -9.30 5.15
C LEU A 69 -8.40 -9.30 6.41
N ASP A 70 -9.69 -9.45 6.25
CA ASP A 70 -10.60 -9.92 7.28
C ASP A 70 -10.70 -11.45 7.25
N ARG A 71 -11.11 -12.06 8.36
CA ARG A 71 -11.23 -13.50 8.50
C ARG A 71 -12.51 -13.88 9.23
N GLU A 72 -13.31 -14.68 8.57
CA GLU A 72 -14.55 -15.22 9.13
C GLU A 72 -14.47 -16.74 9.22
N LYS A 73 -14.90 -17.30 10.35
CA LYS A 73 -14.97 -18.74 10.52
C LYS A 73 -16.25 -19.27 9.85
N SER A 74 -16.09 -20.11 8.83
CA SER A 74 -17.15 -20.92 8.27
C SER A 74 -17.07 -22.33 8.87
N GLU A 75 -18.09 -23.16 8.70
CA GLU A 75 -18.28 -24.46 9.38
C GLU A 75 -17.00 -25.31 9.57
N ARG A 76 -16.12 -25.37 8.59
CA ARG A 76 -14.88 -26.20 8.63
C ARG A 76 -13.61 -25.44 8.22
N ALA A 77 -13.70 -24.17 7.83
CA ALA A 77 -12.56 -23.42 7.31
C ALA A 77 -12.70 -21.94 7.63
N PHE A 78 -11.58 -21.22 7.56
CA PHE A 78 -11.60 -19.76 7.54
C PHE A 78 -11.78 -19.25 6.11
N LEU A 79 -12.63 -18.24 5.97
CA LEU A 79 -12.79 -17.45 4.75
C LEU A 79 -12.14 -16.09 4.95
N TYR A 80 -11.36 -15.68 3.97
CA TYR A 80 -10.63 -14.43 3.97
C TYR A 80 -11.20 -13.48 2.93
N SER A 81 -11.29 -12.20 3.26
CA SER A 81 -11.73 -11.15 2.34
C SER A 81 -10.86 -9.90 2.47
N PRO A 82 -10.54 -9.21 1.36
CA PRO A 82 -9.76 -7.98 1.43
C PRO A 82 -10.48 -6.88 2.20
N LEU A 83 -9.76 -6.20 3.10
CA LEU A 83 -10.25 -5.01 3.81
C LEU A 83 -10.13 -3.74 2.96
N LEU A 84 -9.27 -3.75 1.95
CA LEU A 84 -9.02 -2.66 1.03
C LEU A 84 -9.10 -3.17 -0.40
N SER A 85 -9.58 -2.35 -1.32
CA SER A 85 -9.40 -2.62 -2.74
C SER A 85 -7.91 -2.56 -3.14
N SER A 86 -7.52 -3.20 -4.25
CA SER A 86 -6.15 -3.08 -4.76
C SER A 86 -5.78 -1.62 -5.04
N GLN A 87 -6.70 -0.84 -5.57
CA GLN A 87 -6.51 0.59 -5.84
C GLN A 87 -6.26 1.40 -4.56
N ASP A 88 -7.02 1.16 -3.50
CA ASP A 88 -6.85 1.87 -2.23
C ASP A 88 -5.55 1.47 -1.55
N TRP A 89 -5.16 0.20 -1.67
CA TRP A 89 -3.88 -0.28 -1.16
C TRP A 89 -2.70 0.39 -1.90
N GLU A 90 -2.73 0.43 -3.24
CA GLU A 90 -1.71 1.10 -4.05
C GLU A 90 -1.61 2.59 -3.73
N ARG A 91 -2.75 3.26 -3.59
CA ARG A 91 -2.81 4.69 -3.22
C ARG A 91 -2.19 4.94 -1.86
N ARG A 92 -2.50 4.10 -0.86
CA ARG A 92 -1.91 4.23 0.48
C ARG A 92 -0.42 3.95 0.46
N ARG A 93 0.02 2.93 -0.25
CA ARG A 93 1.43 2.59 -0.40
C ARG A 93 2.22 3.71 -1.05
N ALA A 94 1.73 4.28 -2.14
CA ALA A 94 2.36 5.40 -2.83
C ALA A 94 2.43 6.64 -1.92
N GLY A 95 1.33 6.97 -1.25
CA GLY A 95 1.28 8.09 -0.31
C GLY A 95 2.25 7.94 0.87
N ASP A 96 2.35 6.74 1.43
CA ASP A 96 3.28 6.45 2.53
C ASP A 96 4.75 6.58 2.09
N LEU A 97 5.08 6.10 0.89
CA LEU A 97 6.41 6.23 0.32
C LEU A 97 6.80 7.71 0.18
N VAL A 98 5.94 8.52 -0.43
CA VAL A 98 6.17 9.97 -0.60
C VAL A 98 6.26 10.67 0.76
N ALA A 99 5.37 10.36 1.70
CA ALA A 99 5.37 10.97 3.02
C ALA A 99 6.67 10.73 3.79
N ARG A 100 7.25 9.54 3.69
CA ARG A 100 8.55 9.23 4.31
C ARG A 100 9.68 10.09 3.77
N PHE A 101 9.72 10.31 2.47
CA PHE A 101 10.73 11.17 1.86
C PHE A 101 10.54 12.64 2.25
N LEU A 102 9.29 13.12 2.26
CA LEU A 102 8.99 14.50 2.63
C LEU A 102 9.23 14.79 4.11
N ALA A 103 9.16 13.79 4.99
CA ALA A 103 9.50 13.92 6.41
C ALA A 103 11.02 13.97 6.67
N GLY A 104 11.84 13.69 5.66
CA GLY A 104 13.30 13.74 5.75
C GLY A 104 13.87 15.17 5.84
N PRO A 105 15.17 15.30 6.12
CA PRO A 105 15.85 16.59 6.15
C PRO A 105 15.80 17.28 4.77
N GLU A 106 15.94 18.61 4.74
CA GLU A 106 15.79 19.41 3.51
C GLU A 106 16.64 18.95 2.30
N PRO A 107 17.92 18.61 2.46
CA PRO A 107 18.71 18.11 1.33
C PRO A 107 18.11 16.86 0.68
N SER A 108 17.47 16.00 1.49
CA SER A 108 16.83 14.79 0.97
C SER A 108 15.55 15.09 0.20
N ARG A 109 14.81 16.15 0.56
CA ARG A 109 13.61 16.59 -0.15
C ARG A 109 13.92 17.14 -1.53
N ASP A 110 14.94 18.00 -1.63
CA ASP A 110 15.37 18.57 -2.91
C ASP A 110 15.89 17.48 -3.85
N LEU A 111 16.73 16.58 -3.33
CA LEU A 111 17.23 15.44 -4.07
C LEU A 111 16.09 14.52 -4.56
N LEU A 112 15.07 14.29 -3.72
CA LEU A 112 13.90 13.51 -4.11
C LEU A 112 13.15 14.18 -5.27
N LEU A 113 12.85 15.48 -5.15
CA LEU A 113 12.11 16.21 -6.19
C LEU A 113 12.86 16.21 -7.51
N SER A 114 14.16 16.47 -7.49
CA SER A 114 15.00 16.42 -8.68
C SER A 114 15.02 15.01 -9.30
N SER A 115 15.28 13.99 -8.48
CA SER A 115 15.30 12.60 -8.94
C SER A 115 13.95 12.14 -9.48
N LEU A 116 12.84 12.60 -8.89
CA LEU A 116 11.50 12.28 -9.40
C LEU A 116 11.27 12.89 -10.78
N VAL A 117 11.60 14.17 -10.96
CA VAL A 117 11.46 14.86 -12.25
C VAL A 117 12.33 14.20 -13.32
N ASP A 118 13.59 13.89 -12.98
CA ASP A 118 14.52 13.21 -13.88
C ASP A 118 14.01 11.82 -14.26
N ALA A 119 13.55 11.02 -13.29
CA ALA A 119 13.04 9.68 -13.56
C ALA A 119 11.76 9.70 -14.42
N VAL A 120 10.86 10.63 -14.15
CA VAL A 120 9.64 10.81 -14.96
C VAL A 120 10.00 11.21 -16.39
N GLY A 121 10.93 12.18 -16.58
CA GLY A 121 11.35 12.64 -17.89
C GLY A 121 12.12 11.58 -18.69
N GLN A 122 12.88 10.71 -18.03
CA GLN A 122 13.58 9.59 -18.69
C GLN A 122 12.63 8.45 -19.08
N HIS A 123 11.53 8.26 -18.36
CA HIS A 123 10.58 7.19 -18.62
C HIS A 123 9.62 7.56 -19.77
N ASP A 124 9.03 8.73 -19.70
CA ASP A 124 8.12 9.26 -20.72
C ASP A 124 7.97 10.77 -20.56
N ALA A 125 8.32 11.52 -21.62
CA ALA A 125 8.19 12.98 -21.60
C ALA A 125 6.74 13.46 -21.40
N MET A 126 5.74 12.71 -21.85
CA MET A 126 4.32 13.05 -21.66
C MET A 126 3.91 13.01 -20.19
N LEU A 127 4.57 12.19 -19.36
CA LEU A 127 4.32 12.16 -17.93
C LEU A 127 4.73 13.46 -17.23
N LEU A 128 5.69 14.20 -17.77
CA LEU A 128 6.04 15.52 -17.24
C LEU A 128 4.91 16.53 -17.42
N ASP A 129 4.26 16.53 -18.58
CA ASP A 129 3.11 17.41 -18.85
C ASP A 129 1.94 17.04 -17.93
N GLU A 130 1.68 15.77 -17.75
CA GLU A 130 0.64 15.27 -16.84
C GLU A 130 0.94 15.66 -15.38
N LEU A 131 2.19 15.55 -14.96
CA LEU A 131 2.63 15.96 -13.62
C LEU A 131 2.45 17.47 -13.43
N GLU A 132 2.81 18.27 -14.40
CA GLU A 132 2.63 19.73 -14.36
C GLU A 132 1.15 20.11 -14.23
N GLU A 133 0.27 19.45 -14.97
CA GLU A 133 -1.17 19.68 -14.88
C GLU A 133 -1.72 19.32 -13.49
N LYS A 134 -1.31 18.19 -12.93
CA LYS A 134 -1.67 17.78 -11.56
C LYS A 134 -1.20 18.80 -10.52
N ILE A 135 0.03 19.32 -10.66
CA ILE A 135 0.59 20.36 -9.77
C ILE A 135 -0.23 21.64 -9.89
N ARG A 136 -0.54 22.10 -11.09
CA ARG A 136 -1.37 23.31 -11.32
C ARG A 136 -2.76 23.16 -10.70
N LYS A 137 -3.38 21.99 -10.87
CA LYS A 137 -4.68 21.70 -10.25
C LYS A 137 -4.59 21.78 -8.73
N LYS A 138 -3.57 21.15 -8.15
CA LYS A 138 -3.38 21.14 -6.68
C LYS A 138 -3.13 22.54 -6.12
N ARG A 139 -2.32 23.36 -6.78
CA ARG A 139 -2.11 24.75 -6.38
C ARG A 139 -3.39 25.56 -6.37
N ARG A 140 -4.26 25.38 -7.38
CA ARG A 140 -5.59 26.06 -7.45
C ARG A 140 -6.51 25.62 -6.30
N GLU A 141 -6.51 24.33 -5.95
CA GLU A 141 -7.28 23.82 -4.81
C GLU A 141 -6.82 24.46 -3.50
N LEU A 142 -5.51 24.49 -3.26
CA LEU A 142 -4.93 25.06 -2.05
C LEU A 142 -5.17 26.59 -1.94
N SER A 143 -5.16 27.30 -3.06
CA SER A 143 -5.43 28.76 -3.09
C SER A 143 -6.90 29.09 -2.78
N ARG A 144 -7.81 28.15 -2.93
CA ARG A 144 -9.24 28.31 -2.61
C ARG A 144 -9.59 27.95 -1.17
N MET A 145 -8.68 27.28 -0.46
CA MET A 145 -8.87 26.97 0.95
C MET A 145 -8.65 28.24 1.79
N PRO A 146 -9.57 28.60 2.68
CA PRO A 146 -9.35 29.73 3.59
C PRO A 146 -8.11 29.45 4.42
N LYS A 147 -7.22 30.44 4.51
CA LYS A 147 -6.08 30.38 5.44
C LYS A 147 -6.62 30.19 6.86
N PRO A 148 -6.01 29.30 7.68
CA PRO A 148 -6.38 29.09 9.07
C PRO A 148 -6.20 30.37 9.89
#